data_ec476345085f7ad3e2540f4bb79510d6
#
_entry.id   ec476345085f7ad3e2540f4bb79510d6
#
_cell.length_a   1.000
_cell.length_b   1.000
_cell.length_c   1.000
_cell.angle_alpha   90.00
_cell.angle_beta   90.00
_cell.angle_gamma   90.00
#
_symmetry.space_group_name_H-M   'P 1'
#
loop_
_entity.id
_entity.type
_entity.pdbx_description
1 polymer ?
#
loop_
_entity_poly.entity_id
_entity_poly.type
_entity_poly.pdbx_seq_one_letter_code
_entity_poly.pdbx_strand_id
1 'polypeptide(L)' 'MKYGLTPKQKKLFDFIKSYMKREPVAPTYRDMKKATGIHLSQLHKEVAALEERGWITRLKGKNRSIRISP' A
#
# COMPACT_ATOMS: atom_id res chain seq x y z
N MET A 1 -13.84 8.40 6.42
CA MET A 1 -14.28 8.58 5.04
C MET A 1 -13.12 8.32 4.08
N LYS A 2 -13.37 7.57 3.02
CA LYS A 2 -12.34 7.26 2.04
C LYS A 2 -12.45 8.19 0.84
N TYR A 3 -11.31 8.68 0.37
CA TYR A 3 -11.26 9.56 -0.81
C TYR A 3 -10.91 8.74 -2.05
N GLY A 4 -11.19 9.30 -3.22
CA GLY A 4 -10.89 8.64 -4.48
C GLY A 4 -9.39 8.41 -4.67
N LEU A 5 -9.05 7.43 -5.49
CA LEU A 5 -7.66 7.06 -5.77
C LEU A 5 -7.26 7.50 -7.17
N THR A 6 -6.00 7.93 -7.30
CA THR A 6 -5.41 8.11 -8.64
C THR A 6 -5.16 6.73 -9.24
N PRO A 7 -4.97 6.64 -10.58
CA PRO A 7 -4.67 5.34 -11.20
C PRO A 7 -3.47 4.63 -10.59
N LYS A 8 -2.40 5.36 -10.25
CA LYS A 8 -1.23 4.79 -9.58
C LYS A 8 -1.57 4.26 -8.20
N GLN A 9 -2.31 5.03 -7.43
CA GLN A 9 -2.72 4.63 -6.08
C GLN A 9 -3.63 3.41 -6.14
N LYS A 10 -4.54 3.36 -7.10
CA LYS A 10 -5.43 2.22 -7.26
C LYS A 10 -4.65 0.96 -7.61
N LYS A 11 -3.69 1.07 -8.53
CA LYS A 11 -2.84 -0.06 -8.92
C LYS A 11 -2.09 -0.61 -7.70
N LEU A 12 -1.52 0.28 -6.91
CA LEU A 12 -0.79 -0.10 -5.70
C LEU A 12 -1.72 -0.72 -4.67
N PHE A 13 -2.87 -0.12 -4.44
CA PHE A 13 -3.84 -0.62 -3.48
C PHE A 13 -4.36 -2.01 -3.87
N ASP A 14 -4.67 -2.20 -5.15
CA ASP A 14 -5.13 -3.50 -5.65
C ASP A 14 -4.06 -4.58 -5.43
N PHE A 15 -2.79 -4.24 -5.65
CA PHE A 15 -1.69 -5.17 -5.37
C PHE A 15 -1.63 -5.52 -3.89
N ILE A 16 -1.71 -4.52 -3.01
CA ILE A 16 -1.67 -4.73 -1.57
C ILE A 16 -2.79 -5.67 -1.14
N LYS A 17 -4.00 -5.43 -1.63
CA LYS A 17 -5.16 -6.28 -1.32
C LYS A 17 -4.93 -7.72 -1.78
N SER A 18 -4.49 -7.90 -3.01
CA SER A 18 -4.23 -9.23 -3.56
C SER A 18 -3.15 -9.96 -2.78
N TYR A 19 -2.07 -9.23 -2.46
CA TYR A 19 -0.96 -9.82 -1.71
C TYR A 19 -1.44 -10.31 -0.34
N MET A 20 -2.20 -9.48 0.38
CA MET A 20 -2.64 -9.81 1.73
C MET A 20 -3.73 -10.89 1.75
N LYS A 21 -4.35 -11.19 0.61
CA LYS A 21 -5.24 -12.34 0.49
C LYS A 21 -4.46 -13.65 0.35
N ARG A 22 -3.29 -13.59 -0.30
CA ARG A 22 -2.47 -14.78 -0.54
C ARG A 22 -1.47 -15.06 0.58
N GLU A 23 -0.93 -13.99 1.16
CA GLU A 23 0.15 -14.10 2.15
C GLU A 23 -0.33 -13.69 3.53
N PRO A 24 0.18 -14.31 4.59
CA PRO A 24 -0.22 -13.95 5.96
C PRO A 24 0.37 -12.63 6.44
N VAL A 25 1.16 -11.96 5.62
CA VAL A 25 1.84 -10.71 5.99
C VAL A 25 1.60 -9.66 4.91
N ALA A 26 1.82 -8.38 5.26
CA ALA A 26 1.73 -7.29 4.31
C ALA A 26 2.96 -7.28 3.39
N PRO A 27 2.84 -6.71 2.18
CA PRO A 27 3.99 -6.61 1.27
C PRO A 27 5.01 -5.60 1.79
N THR A 28 6.28 -5.84 1.44
CA THR A 28 7.35 -4.86 1.67
C THR A 28 7.35 -3.85 0.52
N TYR A 29 8.09 -2.75 0.70
CA TYR A 29 8.28 -1.80 -0.40
C TYR A 29 8.96 -2.44 -1.60
N ARG A 30 9.87 -3.38 -1.35
CA ARG A 30 10.52 -4.13 -2.43
C ARG A 30 9.50 -4.96 -3.23
N ASP A 31 8.60 -5.62 -2.53
CA ASP A 31 7.52 -6.38 -3.16
C ASP A 31 6.64 -5.47 -4.02
N MET A 32 6.28 -4.31 -3.48
CA MET A 32 5.45 -3.34 -4.19
C MET A 32 6.16 -2.78 -5.42
N LYS A 33 7.46 -2.49 -5.30
CA LYS A 33 8.25 -2.01 -6.43
C LYS A 33 8.31 -3.06 -7.54
N LYS A 34 8.53 -4.30 -7.20
CA LYS A 34 8.58 -5.40 -8.16
C LYS A 34 7.26 -5.55 -8.92
N ALA A 35 6.16 -5.45 -8.20
CA ALA A 35 4.84 -5.70 -8.78
C ALA A 35 4.32 -4.51 -9.61
N THR A 36 4.61 -3.29 -9.17
CA THR A 36 4.04 -2.09 -9.78
C THR A 36 4.99 -1.34 -10.69
N GLY A 37 6.31 -1.57 -10.53
CA GLY A 37 7.32 -0.82 -11.26
C GLY A 37 7.50 0.62 -10.78
N ILE A 38 6.85 0.99 -9.69
CA ILE A 38 6.94 2.34 -9.16
C ILE A 38 8.24 2.49 -8.36
N HIS A 39 8.93 3.62 -8.54
CA HIS A 39 10.16 3.91 -7.80
C HIS A 39 9.93 3.92 -6.30
N LEU A 40 10.95 3.50 -5.54
CA LEU A 40 10.86 3.40 -4.09
C LEU A 40 10.45 4.73 -3.44
N SER A 41 11.07 5.84 -3.87
CA SER A 41 10.71 7.15 -3.34
C SER A 41 9.26 7.52 -3.60
N GLN A 42 8.75 7.15 -4.78
CA GLN A 42 7.36 7.39 -5.14
C GLN A 42 6.43 6.47 -4.35
N LEU A 43 6.86 5.21 -4.11
CA LEU A 43 6.09 4.27 -3.31
C LEU A 43 5.84 4.79 -1.90
N HIS A 44 6.86 5.36 -1.26
CA HIS A 44 6.68 5.95 0.06
C HIS A 44 5.60 7.03 0.06
N LYS A 45 5.57 7.87 -0.96
CA LYS A 45 4.58 8.92 -1.10
C LYS A 45 3.18 8.34 -1.34
N GLU A 46 3.09 7.35 -2.21
CA GLU A 46 1.79 6.75 -2.56
C GLU A 46 1.20 5.96 -1.39
N VAL A 47 2.03 5.23 -0.65
CA VAL A 47 1.58 4.51 0.54
C VAL A 47 1.10 5.50 1.60
N ALA A 48 1.83 6.59 1.81
CA ALA A 48 1.42 7.63 2.75
C ALA A 48 0.09 8.25 2.33
N ALA A 49 -0.10 8.46 1.03
CA ALA A 49 -1.35 9.01 0.51
C ALA A 49 -2.52 8.05 0.73
N LEU A 50 -2.30 6.75 0.54
CA LEU A 50 -3.34 5.75 0.81
C LEU A 50 -3.76 5.77 2.28
N GLU A 51 -2.79 5.90 3.17
CA GLU A 51 -3.07 5.98 4.60
C GLU A 51 -3.85 7.25 4.93
N GLU A 52 -3.40 8.38 4.41
CA GLU A 52 -4.04 9.68 4.65
C GLU A 52 -5.49 9.69 4.13
N ARG A 53 -5.74 9.02 3.02
CA ARG A 53 -7.07 8.95 2.42
C ARG A 53 -7.98 7.89 3.05
N GLY A 54 -7.48 7.15 4.03
CA GLY A 54 -8.28 6.21 4.79
C GLY A 54 -8.41 4.81 4.19
N TRP A 55 -7.57 4.46 3.21
CA TRP A 55 -7.64 3.15 2.57
C TRP A 55 -6.83 2.08 3.30
N ILE A 56 -5.75 2.49 3.97
CA ILE A 56 -4.89 1.59 4.74
C ILE A 56 -4.50 2.25 6.05
N THR A 57 -3.99 1.42 6.98
CA THR A 57 -3.36 1.90 8.20
C THR A 57 -1.97 1.29 8.29
N ARG A 58 -1.07 1.95 9.01
CA ARG A 58 0.30 1.49 9.24
C ARG A 58 0.70 1.72 10.68
N LEU A 59 1.55 0.84 11.20
CA LEU A 59 2.20 1.05 12.50
C LEU A 59 3.56 1.69 12.27
N LYS A 60 3.83 2.80 12.93
CA LYS A 60 5.11 3.51 12.79
C LYS A 60 6.26 2.63 13.24
N GLY A 61 7.35 2.67 12.48
CA GLY A 61 8.57 1.94 12.83
C GLY A 61 8.51 0.44 12.67
N LYS A 62 7.44 -0.09 12.10
CA LYS A 62 7.29 -1.52 11.87
C LYS A 62 7.32 -1.84 10.38
N ASN A 63 8.08 -2.86 9.99
CA ASN A 63 8.02 -3.39 8.63
C ASN A 63 6.77 -4.24 8.48
N ARG A 64 6.23 -4.32 7.28
CA ARG A 64 5.06 -5.15 6.97
C ARG A 64 3.88 -4.86 7.90
N SER A 65 3.67 -3.58 8.20
CA SER A 65 2.63 -3.15 9.15
C SER A 65 1.36 -2.65 8.47
N ILE A 66 1.28 -2.73 7.15
CA ILE A 66 0.12 -2.25 6.40
C ILE A 66 -1.10 -3.13 6.69
N ARG A 67 -2.22 -2.49 6.94
CA ARG A 67 -3.51 -3.17 7.09
C ARG A 67 -4.54 -2.46 6.22
N ILE A 68 -5.44 -3.24 5.62
CA ILE A 68 -6.53 -2.67 4.85
C ILE A 68 -7.55 -2.09 5.82
N SER A 69 -7.92 -0.84 5.59
CA SER A 69 -8.95 -0.19 6.39
C SER A 69 -10.33 -0.76 6.07
N PRO A 70 -11.17 -1.00 7.08
CA PRO A 70 -12.52 -1.50 6.82
C PRO A 70 -13.39 -0.51 6.07
#